data_78ee16df5d85ea668273504f544315d9
#
_entry.id   78ee16df5d85ea668273504f544315d9
#
_cell.length_a   1.000
_cell.length_b   1.000
_cell.length_c   1.000
_cell.angle_alpha   90.00
_cell.angle_beta   90.00
_cell.angle_gamma   90.00
#
_symmetry.space_group_name_H-M   'P 1'
#
loop_
_entity.id
_entity.type
_entity.pdbx_description
1 polymer ?
#
loop_
_entity_poly.entity_id
_entity_poly.type
_entity_poly.pdbx_seq_one_letter_code
_entity_poly.pdbx_strand_id
1 'polypeptide(L)'
;MLPMLLKHLSNRLMKIVSSFLQNYEAWRINTFALFFACGLMLTLVISACSTNNASNSTATPTGNQTATNQGVVVRIGYQKAATILSAMKAQQDLEKAFAASGASVTWAEFPSGPPMLEAMNAGSIDFGYTGESPPIFAQAAGNPLVYVAYDPWSPKAEAILVPKNSSIQSLADLKGKRVAVAKGSNTNYLLVKALEKGGVDYKDIKPAFLQPPDARAAFEGNNVDAWAIWDPYLAAAQAATGARTLTDATGLAPNRGYYLAAKSFVDKYPDALKTVLEQVKKRSDWAKNNPTEVAKFLSPELGIDAGVLEVAEKRRDYDVLPLTDEVISAQQQIADTFYKIKLIPKSVNISEIVWKG
;
A
#
# COMPACT_ATOMS: atom_id res chain seq x y z
N MET A 1 -0.86 -7.23 -56.93
CA MET A 1 0.02 -7.94 -56.00
C MET A 1 -0.39 -7.84 -54.54
N LEU A 2 -0.97 -6.74 -54.06
CA LEU A 2 -1.41 -6.51 -52.66
C LEU A 2 -2.52 -7.46 -52.16
N PRO A 3 -3.54 -7.87 -52.93
CA PRO A 3 -4.62 -8.73 -52.41
C PRO A 3 -4.21 -10.18 -52.14
N MET A 4 -3.19 -10.71 -52.79
CA MET A 4 -2.68 -12.07 -52.56
C MET A 4 -1.86 -12.18 -51.25
N LEU A 5 -1.13 -11.13 -50.88
CA LEU A 5 -0.33 -11.10 -49.64
C LEU A 5 -1.26 -11.04 -48.41
N LEU A 6 -2.34 -10.25 -48.48
CA LEU A 6 -3.35 -10.15 -47.39
C LEU A 6 -4.07 -11.47 -47.12
N LYS A 7 -4.38 -12.23 -48.19
CA LYS A 7 -5.02 -13.55 -48.07
C LYS A 7 -4.09 -14.60 -47.47
N HIS A 8 -2.75 -14.52 -47.71
CA HIS A 8 -1.78 -15.41 -47.12
C HIS A 8 -1.50 -15.12 -45.65
N LEU A 9 -1.50 -13.84 -45.24
CA LEU A 9 -1.37 -13.44 -43.85
C LEU A 9 -2.59 -13.85 -43.01
N SER A 10 -3.83 -13.65 -43.57
CA SER A 10 -5.06 -14.07 -42.91
C SER A 10 -5.12 -15.58 -42.67
N ASN A 11 -4.69 -16.40 -43.63
CA ASN A 11 -4.68 -17.86 -43.49
C ASN A 11 -3.61 -18.35 -42.51
N ARG A 12 -2.49 -17.66 -42.38
CA ARG A 12 -1.46 -17.98 -41.35
C ARG A 12 -1.95 -17.61 -39.96
N LEU A 13 -2.57 -16.45 -39.78
CA LEU A 13 -3.14 -16.05 -38.48
C LEU A 13 -4.25 -17.01 -38.02
N MET A 14 -5.15 -17.42 -38.92
CA MET A 14 -6.21 -18.40 -38.60
C MET A 14 -5.65 -19.77 -38.18
N LYS A 15 -4.57 -20.24 -38.78
CA LYS A 15 -3.92 -21.50 -38.37
C LYS A 15 -3.24 -21.40 -37.02
N ILE A 16 -2.66 -20.25 -36.67
CA ILE A 16 -2.05 -20.02 -35.36
C ILE A 16 -3.13 -19.97 -34.27
N VAL A 17 -4.22 -19.24 -34.51
CA VAL A 17 -5.34 -19.14 -33.56
C VAL A 17 -6.03 -20.50 -33.34
N SER A 18 -6.25 -21.30 -34.40
CA SER A 18 -6.83 -22.64 -34.28
C SER A 18 -5.94 -23.62 -33.51
N SER A 19 -4.62 -23.54 -33.69
CA SER A 19 -3.64 -24.34 -32.93
C SER A 19 -3.60 -23.97 -31.44
N PHE A 20 -3.76 -22.68 -31.13
CA PHE A 20 -3.84 -22.19 -29.73
C PHE A 20 -5.11 -22.68 -29.04
N LEU A 21 -6.25 -22.63 -29.73
CA LEU A 21 -7.53 -23.11 -29.18
C LEU A 21 -7.58 -24.61 -28.96
N GLN A 22 -6.99 -25.40 -29.84
CA GLN A 22 -6.89 -26.87 -29.66
C GLN A 22 -6.00 -27.24 -28.47
N ASN A 23 -4.89 -26.54 -28.25
CA ASN A 23 -4.01 -26.78 -27.11
C ASN A 23 -4.65 -26.32 -25.77
N TYR A 24 -5.50 -25.31 -25.80
CA TYR A 24 -6.24 -24.83 -24.61
C TYR A 24 -7.30 -25.83 -24.15
N GLU A 25 -8.04 -26.45 -25.07
CA GLU A 25 -9.00 -27.50 -24.74
C GLU A 25 -8.35 -28.78 -24.22
N ALA A 26 -7.24 -29.21 -24.81
CA ALA A 26 -6.46 -30.35 -24.32
C ALA A 26 -5.89 -30.14 -22.91
N TRP A 27 -5.49 -28.93 -22.57
CA TRP A 27 -5.00 -28.55 -21.24
C TRP A 27 -6.13 -28.56 -20.19
N ARG A 28 -7.33 -28.11 -20.52
CA ARG A 28 -8.49 -28.15 -19.61
C ARG A 28 -8.93 -29.57 -19.28
N ILE A 29 -8.90 -30.50 -20.23
CA ILE A 29 -9.31 -31.90 -20.02
C ILE A 29 -8.32 -32.62 -19.09
N ASN A 30 -7.02 -32.36 -19.22
CA ASN A 30 -6.00 -32.97 -18.36
C ASN A 30 -6.03 -32.45 -16.91
N THR A 31 -6.37 -31.17 -16.68
CA THR A 31 -6.50 -30.62 -15.33
C THR A 31 -7.74 -31.16 -14.60
N PHE A 32 -8.85 -31.38 -15.28
CA PHE A 32 -10.04 -32.01 -14.65
C PHE A 32 -9.83 -33.48 -14.29
N ALA A 33 -9.07 -34.24 -15.10
CA ALA A 33 -8.75 -35.66 -14.82
C ALA A 33 -7.82 -35.78 -13.61
N LEU A 34 -6.89 -34.85 -13.36
CA LEU A 34 -6.02 -34.88 -12.17
C LEU A 34 -6.77 -34.58 -10.85
N PHE A 35 -7.77 -33.70 -10.88
CA PHE A 35 -8.58 -33.42 -9.68
C PHE A 35 -9.52 -34.57 -9.28
N PHE A 36 -10.01 -35.36 -10.23
CA PHE A 36 -10.85 -36.52 -9.94
C PHE A 36 -10.06 -37.75 -9.39
N ALA A 37 -8.79 -37.88 -9.77
CA ALA A 37 -7.93 -38.97 -9.28
C ALA A 37 -7.43 -38.77 -7.84
N CYS A 38 -7.26 -37.52 -7.39
CA CYS A 38 -6.88 -37.21 -6.01
C CYS A 38 -8.03 -37.25 -5.00
N GLY A 39 -9.28 -37.16 -5.47
CA GLY A 39 -10.48 -37.22 -4.59
C GLY A 39 -10.87 -38.60 -4.09
N LEU A 40 -10.38 -39.70 -4.69
CA LEU A 40 -10.79 -41.08 -4.36
C LEU A 40 -9.86 -41.82 -3.39
N MET A 41 -8.75 -41.20 -2.95
CA MET A 41 -7.78 -41.86 -2.03
C MET A 41 -7.85 -41.38 -0.57
N LEU A 42 -8.85 -40.60 -0.17
CA LEU A 42 -8.89 -39.99 1.19
C LEU A 42 -10.04 -40.52 2.08
N THR A 43 -10.60 -41.73 1.82
CA THR A 43 -11.71 -42.28 2.63
C THR A 43 -11.44 -43.64 3.27
N LEU A 44 -10.25 -43.90 3.76
CA LEU A 44 -10.00 -45.17 4.50
C LEU A 44 -8.92 -44.97 5.58
N VAL A 45 -9.17 -44.15 6.63
CA VAL A 45 -8.56 -44.36 7.96
C VAL A 45 -9.38 -43.59 9.02
N ILE A 46 -10.48 -44.10 9.50
CA ILE A 46 -11.01 -43.79 10.83
C ILE A 46 -11.61 -45.05 11.40
N SER A 47 -10.88 -45.80 12.22
CA SER A 47 -11.42 -46.64 13.29
C SER A 47 -10.29 -47.15 14.17
N ALA A 48 -10.09 -46.53 15.30
CA ALA A 48 -9.59 -47.20 16.51
C ALA A 48 -10.09 -46.45 17.74
N CYS A 49 -11.12 -46.95 18.37
CA CYS A 49 -11.53 -46.62 19.74
C CYS A 49 -10.45 -47.06 20.72
N SER A 50 -10.19 -46.25 21.75
CA SER A 50 -9.79 -46.78 23.04
C SER A 50 -10.30 -45.89 24.18
N THR A 51 -10.95 -46.51 25.09
CA THR A 51 -11.65 -46.05 26.29
C THR A 51 -10.72 -45.87 27.50
N ASN A 52 -11.19 -45.02 28.45
CA ASN A 52 -10.89 -44.94 29.90
C ASN A 52 -9.66 -44.16 30.35
N ASN A 53 -9.75 -43.12 31.20
CA ASN A 53 -10.23 -43.16 32.58
C ASN A 53 -10.41 -41.74 33.14
N ALA A 54 -11.47 -41.54 33.85
CA ALA A 54 -11.69 -40.32 34.66
C ALA A 54 -10.81 -40.34 35.91
N SER A 55 -10.12 -39.22 36.16
CA SER A 55 -9.61 -38.88 37.51
C SER A 55 -9.87 -37.39 37.73
N ASN A 56 -10.83 -37.11 38.59
CA ASN A 56 -11.10 -35.80 39.18
C ASN A 56 -9.87 -35.30 39.94
N SER A 57 -9.34 -34.17 39.51
CA SER A 57 -8.47 -33.32 40.32
C SER A 57 -8.93 -31.89 40.20
N THR A 58 -9.61 -31.41 41.23
CA THR A 58 -9.95 -30.03 41.46
C THR A 58 -8.65 -29.24 41.68
N ALA A 59 -8.19 -28.53 40.68
CA ALA A 59 -7.13 -27.51 40.81
C ALA A 59 -7.72 -26.16 40.46
N THR A 60 -7.75 -25.28 41.42
CA THR A 60 -8.06 -23.86 41.31
C THR A 60 -7.05 -23.19 40.35
N PRO A 61 -7.49 -22.51 39.29
CA PRO A 61 -6.56 -21.81 38.43
C PRO A 61 -6.32 -20.41 38.99
N THR A 62 -5.28 -20.25 39.80
CA THR A 62 -4.64 -18.95 40.00
C THR A 62 -3.41 -18.93 39.10
N GLY A 63 -3.56 -18.46 37.89
CA GLY A 63 -2.48 -18.29 36.95
C GLY A 63 -2.85 -17.20 35.97
N ASN A 64 -2.16 -16.07 36.05
CA ASN A 64 -2.11 -15.06 35.00
C ASN A 64 -1.82 -15.78 33.67
N GLN A 65 -2.85 -16.00 32.85
CA GLN A 65 -2.65 -16.44 31.48
C GLN A 65 -2.10 -15.27 30.69
N THR A 66 -0.79 -15.18 30.59
CA THR A 66 -0.14 -14.47 29.49
C THR A 66 -0.66 -15.15 28.21
N ALA A 67 -1.49 -14.47 27.45
CA ALA A 67 -1.99 -14.98 26.16
C ALA A 67 -0.77 -15.31 25.30
N THR A 68 -0.48 -16.59 25.11
CA THR A 68 0.62 -17.04 24.27
C THR A 68 0.18 -16.83 22.82
N ASN A 69 0.91 -15.99 22.06
CA ASN A 69 0.71 -15.79 20.63
C ASN A 69 1.12 -17.02 19.78
N GLN A 70 1.12 -18.22 20.36
CA GLN A 70 1.49 -19.45 19.66
C GLN A 70 0.60 -19.68 18.45
N GLY A 71 1.23 -19.81 17.26
CA GLY A 71 0.54 -20.05 15.99
C GLY A 71 -0.06 -18.81 15.34
N VAL A 72 0.14 -17.61 15.92
CA VAL A 72 -0.27 -16.34 15.27
C VAL A 72 0.68 -16.04 14.12
N VAL A 73 0.13 -15.73 12.95
CA VAL A 73 0.88 -15.17 11.82
C VAL A 73 0.51 -13.71 11.69
N VAL A 74 1.48 -12.81 11.88
CA VAL A 74 1.31 -11.36 11.67
C VAL A 74 1.71 -11.01 10.24
N ARG A 75 0.74 -10.58 9.43
CA ARG A 75 0.94 -10.32 7.99
C ARG A 75 1.07 -8.83 7.75
N ILE A 76 2.28 -8.39 7.37
CA ILE A 76 2.62 -6.99 7.20
C ILE A 76 2.62 -6.60 5.72
N GLY A 77 1.84 -5.57 5.37
CA GLY A 77 1.87 -4.93 4.06
C GLY A 77 2.75 -3.68 4.09
N TYR A 78 3.65 -3.53 3.11
CA TYR A 78 4.52 -2.36 3.02
C TYR A 78 4.70 -1.88 1.58
N GLN A 79 5.27 -0.69 1.44
CA GLN A 79 5.58 -0.03 0.18
C GLN A 79 7.02 0.50 0.24
N LYS A 80 7.65 0.76 -0.88
CA LYS A 80 8.98 1.43 -0.91
C LYS A 80 8.98 2.77 -0.15
N ALA A 81 7.83 3.44 -0.09
CA ALA A 81 7.64 4.67 0.68
C ALA A 81 7.48 4.44 2.20
N ALA A 82 7.28 3.21 2.65
CA ALA A 82 7.13 2.87 4.07
C ALA A 82 8.51 2.58 4.69
N THR A 83 9.35 3.61 4.78
CA THR A 83 10.75 3.54 5.27
C THR A 83 10.89 2.71 6.54
N ILE A 84 10.04 2.98 7.54
CA ILE A 84 10.09 2.29 8.83
C ILE A 84 9.82 0.79 8.69
N LEU A 85 8.77 0.40 7.98
CA LEU A 85 8.45 -1.02 7.77
C LEU A 85 9.50 -1.72 6.90
N SER A 86 10.06 -1.04 5.89
CA SER A 86 11.17 -1.57 5.09
C SER A 86 12.42 -1.83 5.94
N ALA A 87 12.75 -0.91 6.85
CA ALA A 87 13.88 -1.07 7.77
C ALA A 87 13.63 -2.20 8.79
N MET A 88 12.41 -2.29 9.33
CA MET A 88 12.04 -3.37 10.25
C MET A 88 12.15 -4.74 9.60
N LYS A 89 11.67 -4.88 8.36
CA LYS A 89 11.79 -6.11 7.57
C LYS A 89 13.26 -6.50 7.38
N ALA A 90 14.08 -5.57 6.90
CA ALA A 90 15.50 -5.84 6.62
C ALA A 90 16.29 -6.20 7.90
N GLN A 91 15.91 -5.67 9.05
CA GLN A 91 16.52 -5.96 10.36
C GLN A 91 15.86 -7.12 11.10
N GLN A 92 14.75 -7.67 10.58
CA GLN A 92 13.97 -8.72 11.26
C GLN A 92 13.51 -8.29 12.66
N ASP A 93 13.09 -7.03 12.83
CA ASP A 93 12.73 -6.49 14.14
C ASP A 93 11.51 -7.20 14.75
N LEU A 94 10.48 -7.49 13.94
CA LEU A 94 9.29 -8.19 14.40
C LEU A 94 9.54 -9.66 14.66
N GLU A 95 10.32 -10.33 13.81
CA GLU A 95 10.70 -11.72 14.00
C GLU A 95 11.43 -11.92 15.34
N LYS A 96 12.36 -11.01 15.65
CA LYS A 96 13.06 -11.01 16.94
C LYS A 96 12.14 -10.71 18.11
N ALA A 97 11.23 -9.73 17.96
CA ALA A 97 10.27 -9.37 19.01
C ALA A 97 9.28 -10.49 19.32
N PHE A 98 8.86 -11.24 18.30
CA PHE A 98 7.91 -12.35 18.46
C PHE A 98 8.56 -13.71 18.75
N ALA A 99 9.89 -13.83 18.74
CA ALA A 99 10.58 -15.10 18.94
C ALA A 99 10.16 -15.85 20.22
N ALA A 100 9.99 -15.13 21.33
CA ALA A 100 9.60 -15.71 22.61
C ALA A 100 8.12 -16.10 22.69
N SER A 101 7.26 -15.46 21.91
CA SER A 101 5.80 -15.71 21.92
C SER A 101 5.37 -16.81 20.94
N GLY A 102 6.27 -17.24 20.03
CA GLY A 102 5.98 -18.23 19.00
C GLY A 102 5.11 -17.71 17.85
N ALA A 103 4.87 -16.41 17.73
CA ALA A 103 4.24 -15.82 16.57
C ALA A 103 5.25 -15.73 15.40
N SER A 104 4.76 -15.82 14.18
CA SER A 104 5.54 -15.65 12.96
C SER A 104 5.13 -14.38 12.21
N VAL A 105 6.02 -13.88 11.35
CA VAL A 105 5.79 -12.66 10.57
C VAL A 105 5.93 -12.96 9.09
N THR A 106 5.05 -12.39 8.27
CA THR A 106 5.17 -12.43 6.81
C THR A 106 5.06 -11.01 6.26
N TRP A 107 5.76 -10.74 5.16
CA TRP A 107 5.84 -9.44 4.54
C TRP A 107 5.40 -9.50 3.08
N ALA A 108 4.61 -8.52 2.65
CA ALA A 108 4.21 -8.37 1.26
C ALA A 108 4.40 -6.92 0.80
N GLU A 109 5.08 -6.72 -0.33
CA GLU A 109 5.31 -5.40 -0.93
C GLU A 109 4.19 -5.05 -1.90
N PHE A 110 3.76 -3.79 -1.84
CA PHE A 110 2.73 -3.22 -2.71
C PHE A 110 3.25 -1.94 -3.39
N PRO A 111 2.79 -1.63 -4.60
CA PRO A 111 3.23 -0.43 -5.32
C PRO A 111 2.70 0.87 -4.70
N SER A 112 1.57 0.80 -3.97
CA SER A 112 0.92 1.95 -3.31
C SER A 112 -0.07 1.51 -2.23
N GLY A 113 -0.64 2.47 -1.48
CA GLY A 113 -1.61 2.21 -0.41
C GLY A 113 -2.91 1.53 -0.87
N PRO A 114 -3.59 1.97 -1.94
CA PRO A 114 -4.85 1.38 -2.34
C PRO A 114 -4.79 -0.15 -2.55
N PRO A 115 -3.89 -0.74 -3.37
CA PRO A 115 -3.81 -2.20 -3.51
C PRO A 115 -3.40 -2.91 -2.21
N MET A 116 -2.62 -2.28 -1.32
CA MET A 116 -2.33 -2.85 0.00
C MET A 116 -3.61 -2.97 0.85
N LEU A 117 -4.47 -1.95 0.85
CA LEU A 117 -5.73 -1.98 1.61
C LEU A 117 -6.77 -2.92 0.98
N GLU A 118 -6.75 -3.15 -0.33
CA GLU A 118 -7.51 -4.21 -0.97
C GLU A 118 -7.07 -5.61 -0.48
N ALA A 119 -5.75 -5.83 -0.35
CA ALA A 119 -5.20 -7.06 0.22
C ALA A 119 -5.55 -7.22 1.71
N MET A 120 -5.60 -6.12 2.48
CA MET A 120 -6.08 -6.12 3.87
C MET A 120 -7.55 -6.52 3.95
N ASN A 121 -8.40 -5.98 3.08
CA ASN A 121 -9.82 -6.35 2.99
C ASN A 121 -10.00 -7.84 2.64
N ALA A 122 -9.15 -8.38 1.78
CA ALA A 122 -9.15 -9.80 1.41
C ALA A 122 -8.58 -10.72 2.52
N GLY A 123 -8.16 -10.16 3.66
CA GLY A 123 -7.59 -10.90 4.77
C GLY A 123 -6.16 -11.40 4.54
N SER A 124 -5.45 -10.89 3.54
CA SER A 124 -4.05 -11.24 3.26
C SER A 124 -3.04 -10.42 4.05
N ILE A 125 -3.46 -9.27 4.61
CA ILE A 125 -2.65 -8.33 5.38
C ILE A 125 -3.38 -8.00 6.68
N ASP A 126 -2.64 -7.96 7.79
CA ASP A 126 -3.15 -7.62 9.13
C ASP A 126 -2.79 -6.19 9.54
N PHE A 127 -1.63 -5.72 9.12
CA PHE A 127 -1.08 -4.41 9.47
C PHE A 127 -0.34 -3.80 8.29
N GLY A 128 -0.40 -2.48 8.15
CA GLY A 128 0.31 -1.78 7.10
C GLY A 128 0.36 -0.28 7.31
N TYR A 129 1.12 0.40 6.44
CA TYR A 129 1.31 1.85 6.47
C TYR A 129 0.97 2.44 5.10
N THR A 130 0.25 3.57 5.11
CA THR A 130 -0.06 4.31 3.88
C THR A 130 -0.29 5.80 4.18
N GLY A 131 -0.35 6.63 3.15
CA GLY A 131 -0.73 8.03 3.30
C GLY A 131 -2.21 8.21 3.69
N GLU A 132 -2.64 9.46 3.77
CA GLU A 132 -3.95 9.87 4.32
C GLU A 132 -5.16 9.47 3.46
N SER A 133 -5.02 9.43 2.14
CA SER A 133 -6.18 9.22 1.26
C SER A 133 -6.61 7.76 1.11
N PRO A 134 -5.73 6.75 0.96
CA PRO A 134 -6.13 5.37 0.75
C PRO A 134 -7.11 4.81 1.76
N PRO A 135 -6.98 5.03 3.09
CA PRO A 135 -7.94 4.50 4.06
C PRO A 135 -9.34 5.12 3.94
N ILE A 136 -9.46 6.34 3.44
CA ILE A 136 -10.76 6.98 3.17
C ILE A 136 -11.49 6.23 2.04
N PHE A 137 -10.78 5.91 0.96
CA PHE A 137 -11.34 5.12 -0.14
C PHE A 137 -11.69 3.70 0.30
N ALA A 138 -10.84 3.07 1.11
CA ALA A 138 -11.09 1.76 1.66
C ALA A 138 -12.33 1.75 2.58
N GLN A 139 -12.49 2.73 3.48
CA GLN A 139 -13.66 2.87 4.32
C GLN A 139 -14.93 3.11 3.49
N ALA A 140 -14.86 3.96 2.46
CA ALA A 140 -15.97 4.18 1.55
C ALA A 140 -16.36 2.92 0.78
N ALA A 141 -15.43 2.02 0.52
CA ALA A 141 -15.67 0.69 -0.05
C ALA A 141 -16.19 -0.34 0.98
N GLY A 142 -16.20 -0.01 2.27
CA GLY A 142 -16.69 -0.89 3.34
C GLY A 142 -15.62 -1.83 3.92
N ASN A 143 -14.32 -1.55 3.71
CA ASN A 143 -13.24 -2.37 4.25
C ASN A 143 -13.20 -2.28 5.78
N PRO A 144 -13.13 -3.42 6.51
CA PRO A 144 -13.09 -3.46 7.96
C PRO A 144 -11.65 -3.22 8.47
N LEU A 145 -11.20 -1.97 8.41
CA LEU A 145 -9.91 -1.53 8.90
C LEU A 145 -10.05 -0.52 10.04
N VAL A 146 -8.98 -0.31 10.80
CA VAL A 146 -8.90 0.72 11.84
C VAL A 146 -7.60 1.50 11.74
N TYR A 147 -7.67 2.81 12.05
CA TYR A 147 -6.49 3.64 12.28
C TYR A 147 -5.92 3.32 13.66
N VAL A 148 -4.64 2.96 13.76
CA VAL A 148 -4.01 2.60 15.03
C VAL A 148 -2.95 3.61 15.49
N ALA A 149 -2.32 4.33 14.56
CA ALA A 149 -1.40 5.42 14.84
C ALA A 149 -1.18 6.26 13.58
N TYR A 150 -0.47 7.39 13.71
CA TYR A 150 -0.08 8.22 12.59
C TYR A 150 1.35 8.76 12.71
N ASP A 151 1.95 9.12 11.57
CA ASP A 151 3.19 9.90 11.47
C ASP A 151 2.90 11.41 11.42
N PRO A 152 3.84 12.25 11.85
CA PRO A 152 3.79 13.68 11.58
C PRO A 152 3.65 13.99 10.08
N TRP A 153 3.18 15.18 9.77
CA TRP A 153 3.05 15.62 8.38
C TRP A 153 4.41 15.87 7.72
N SER A 154 4.52 15.50 6.45
CA SER A 154 5.73 15.62 5.66
C SER A 154 5.40 16.22 4.26
N PRO A 155 4.92 17.47 4.18
CA PRO A 155 4.37 18.03 2.94
C PRO A 155 5.39 18.15 1.81
N LYS A 156 6.69 18.23 2.12
CA LYS A 156 7.75 18.26 1.12
C LYS A 156 8.07 16.91 0.49
N ALA A 157 7.57 15.81 1.07
CA ALA A 157 7.80 14.46 0.58
C ALA A 157 6.82 14.02 -0.52
N GLU A 158 5.94 14.92 -1.00
CA GLU A 158 5.11 14.70 -2.18
C GLU A 158 5.04 15.99 -3.03
N ALA A 159 4.90 15.82 -4.34
CA ALA A 159 4.90 16.95 -5.26
C ALA A 159 4.19 16.62 -6.59
N ILE A 160 3.88 17.66 -7.34
CA ILE A 160 3.57 17.57 -8.77
C ILE A 160 4.84 17.94 -9.54
N LEU A 161 5.37 16.96 -10.28
CA LEU A 161 6.52 17.11 -11.17
C LEU A 161 6.09 17.46 -12.59
N VAL A 162 6.93 18.24 -13.27
CA VAL A 162 6.86 18.48 -14.71
C VAL A 162 8.24 18.21 -15.32
N PRO A 163 8.33 17.80 -16.60
CA PRO A 163 9.61 17.64 -17.28
C PRO A 163 10.48 18.91 -17.20
N LYS A 164 11.81 18.74 -17.21
CA LYS A 164 12.79 19.85 -17.09
C LYS A 164 12.47 21.02 -18.01
N ASN A 165 12.14 20.74 -19.26
CA ASN A 165 11.89 21.73 -20.30
C ASN A 165 10.39 21.96 -20.57
N SER A 166 9.52 21.58 -19.61
CA SER A 166 8.07 21.76 -19.75
C SER A 166 7.68 23.24 -19.82
N SER A 167 6.72 23.55 -20.67
CA SER A 167 6.08 24.87 -20.74
C SER A 167 5.12 25.15 -19.57
N ILE A 168 4.79 24.14 -18.75
CA ILE A 168 3.97 24.29 -17.56
C ILE A 168 4.77 25.04 -16.50
N GLN A 169 4.35 26.26 -16.15
CA GLN A 169 5.04 27.11 -15.18
C GLN A 169 4.17 27.38 -13.93
N SER A 170 2.87 27.24 -14.04
CA SER A 170 1.90 27.51 -12.98
C SER A 170 0.89 26.36 -12.83
N LEU A 171 0.16 26.33 -11.71
CA LEU A 171 -0.91 25.36 -11.50
C LEU A 171 -2.06 25.52 -12.51
N ALA A 172 -2.31 26.74 -12.99
CA ALA A 172 -3.32 27.00 -14.01
C ALA A 172 -2.98 26.33 -15.37
N ASP A 173 -1.70 26.13 -15.67
CA ASP A 173 -1.24 25.51 -16.90
C ASP A 173 -1.53 24.00 -16.95
N LEU A 174 -1.97 23.40 -15.83
CA LEU A 174 -2.43 22.00 -15.79
C LEU A 174 -3.75 21.79 -16.54
N LYS A 175 -4.50 22.85 -16.87
CA LYS A 175 -5.73 22.75 -17.65
C LYS A 175 -5.48 22.04 -18.99
N GLY A 176 -6.27 21.01 -19.28
CA GLY A 176 -6.16 20.18 -20.48
C GLY A 176 -5.00 19.19 -20.49
N LYS A 177 -4.10 19.21 -19.49
CA LYS A 177 -2.90 18.38 -19.43
C LYS A 177 -3.19 16.96 -18.97
N ARG A 178 -2.35 16.03 -19.41
CA ARG A 178 -2.33 14.65 -18.96
C ARG A 178 -1.46 14.54 -17.70
N VAL A 179 -2.07 14.25 -16.56
CA VAL A 179 -1.40 14.18 -15.26
C VAL A 179 -1.41 12.74 -14.75
N ALA A 180 -0.24 12.13 -14.59
CA ALA A 180 -0.13 10.82 -13.96
C ALA A 180 -0.35 10.95 -12.45
N VAL A 181 -1.13 10.05 -11.88
CA VAL A 181 -1.44 9.98 -10.47
C VAL A 181 -1.94 8.57 -10.08
N ALA A 182 -1.57 8.05 -8.93
CA ALA A 182 -2.18 6.83 -8.41
C ALA A 182 -3.57 7.16 -7.83
N LYS A 183 -4.61 6.56 -8.39
CA LYS A 183 -6.00 6.81 -7.98
C LYS A 183 -6.18 6.49 -6.49
N GLY A 184 -6.78 7.41 -5.75
CA GLY A 184 -7.05 7.25 -4.32
C GLY A 184 -5.82 7.36 -3.41
N SER A 185 -4.65 7.76 -3.94
CA SER A 185 -3.45 8.05 -3.15
C SER A 185 -3.50 9.45 -2.53
N ASN A 186 -2.59 9.73 -1.59
CA ASN A 186 -2.43 11.08 -1.03
C ASN A 186 -2.07 12.11 -2.10
N THR A 187 -1.25 11.77 -3.10
CA THR A 187 -0.99 12.71 -4.21
C THR A 187 -2.20 12.94 -5.12
N ASN A 188 -3.22 12.09 -5.07
CA ASN A 188 -4.51 12.41 -5.69
C ASN A 188 -5.22 13.56 -4.94
N TYR A 189 -5.11 13.61 -3.59
CA TYR A 189 -5.58 14.75 -2.80
C TYR A 189 -4.76 16.01 -3.07
N LEU A 190 -3.41 15.90 -3.07
CA LEU A 190 -2.55 17.02 -3.47
C LEU A 190 -2.94 17.59 -4.84
N LEU A 191 -3.18 16.71 -5.83
CA LEU A 191 -3.59 17.15 -7.17
C LEU A 191 -4.92 17.94 -7.12
N VAL A 192 -5.91 17.46 -6.38
CA VAL A 192 -7.19 18.17 -6.18
C VAL A 192 -6.94 19.56 -5.60
N LYS A 193 -6.14 19.65 -4.52
CA LYS A 193 -5.85 20.94 -3.85
C LYS A 193 -5.02 21.87 -4.71
N ALA A 194 -4.08 21.36 -5.49
CA ALA A 194 -3.29 22.14 -6.43
C ALA A 194 -4.16 22.72 -7.56
N LEU A 195 -5.08 21.93 -8.10
CA LEU A 195 -6.01 22.38 -9.12
C LEU A 195 -6.97 23.46 -8.58
N GLU A 196 -7.55 23.25 -7.38
CA GLU A 196 -8.37 24.27 -6.71
C GLU A 196 -7.60 25.59 -6.57
N LYS A 197 -6.34 25.56 -6.11
CA LYS A 197 -5.49 26.75 -5.98
C LYS A 197 -5.17 27.38 -7.33
N GLY A 198 -5.05 26.58 -8.39
CA GLY A 198 -4.81 27.05 -9.76
C GLY A 198 -6.07 27.51 -10.49
N GLY A 199 -7.25 27.44 -9.87
CA GLY A 199 -8.53 27.78 -10.51
C GLY A 199 -8.92 26.83 -11.65
N VAL A 200 -8.49 25.55 -11.57
CA VAL A 200 -8.73 24.50 -12.57
C VAL A 200 -9.67 23.45 -11.98
N ASP A 201 -10.77 23.16 -12.65
CA ASP A 201 -11.62 22.03 -12.25
C ASP A 201 -10.93 20.70 -12.52
N TYR A 202 -11.15 19.71 -11.62
CA TYR A 202 -10.59 18.35 -11.79
C TYR A 202 -11.01 17.70 -13.12
N LYS A 203 -12.21 17.99 -13.62
CA LYS A 203 -12.71 17.53 -14.93
C LYS A 203 -11.98 18.15 -16.14
N ASP A 204 -11.29 19.26 -15.94
CA ASP A 204 -10.57 19.99 -17.00
C ASP A 204 -9.15 19.48 -17.23
N ILE A 205 -8.67 18.51 -16.47
CA ILE A 205 -7.44 17.77 -16.73
C ILE A 205 -7.75 16.40 -17.31
N LYS A 206 -6.71 15.67 -17.74
CA LYS A 206 -6.78 14.27 -18.21
C LYS A 206 -5.97 13.39 -17.24
N PRO A 207 -6.58 12.89 -16.14
CA PRO A 207 -5.84 12.07 -15.20
C PRO A 207 -5.47 10.73 -15.84
N ALA A 208 -4.19 10.38 -15.77
CA ALA A 208 -3.68 9.05 -16.11
C ALA A 208 -3.49 8.27 -14.81
N PHE A 209 -4.43 7.37 -14.53
CA PHE A 209 -4.39 6.57 -13.29
C PHE A 209 -3.38 5.43 -13.44
N LEU A 210 -2.16 5.67 -12.99
CA LEU A 210 -1.03 4.76 -13.10
C LEU A 210 -0.41 4.51 -11.71
N GLN A 211 0.04 3.28 -11.47
CA GLN A 211 0.87 2.98 -10.30
C GLN A 211 2.27 3.61 -10.47
N PRO A 212 3.00 3.88 -9.38
CA PRO A 212 4.27 4.62 -9.46
C PRO A 212 5.28 4.08 -10.46
N PRO A 213 5.52 2.76 -10.62
CA PRO A 213 6.44 2.26 -11.63
C PRO A 213 6.01 2.59 -13.07
N ASP A 214 4.71 2.41 -13.39
CA ASP A 214 4.17 2.70 -14.71
C ASP A 214 4.10 4.21 -14.97
N ALA A 215 3.75 4.98 -13.94
CA ALA A 215 3.74 6.44 -13.99
C ALA A 215 5.14 7.00 -14.25
N ARG A 216 6.16 6.40 -13.64
CA ARG A 216 7.56 6.76 -13.89
C ARG A 216 7.94 6.53 -15.36
N ALA A 217 7.63 5.35 -15.89
CA ALA A 217 7.91 5.03 -17.29
C ALA A 217 7.16 5.99 -18.25
N ALA A 218 5.89 6.31 -17.96
CA ALA A 218 5.09 7.25 -18.74
C ALA A 218 5.66 8.67 -18.68
N PHE A 219 6.14 9.13 -17.51
CA PHE A 219 6.71 10.45 -17.31
C PHE A 219 8.09 10.59 -18.01
N GLU A 220 8.98 9.64 -17.81
CA GLU A 220 10.29 9.60 -18.45
C GLU A 220 10.19 9.48 -19.98
N GLY A 221 9.15 8.79 -20.49
CA GLY A 221 8.83 8.66 -21.91
C GLY A 221 8.05 9.83 -22.50
N ASN A 222 7.79 10.93 -21.74
CA ASN A 222 6.97 12.08 -22.16
C ASN A 222 5.55 11.71 -22.61
N ASN A 223 4.99 10.62 -22.09
CA ASN A 223 3.62 10.18 -22.35
C ASN A 223 2.59 10.87 -21.43
N VAL A 224 3.04 11.60 -20.44
CA VAL A 224 2.26 12.47 -19.56
C VAL A 224 2.95 13.81 -19.40
N ASP A 225 2.17 14.88 -19.15
CA ASP A 225 2.68 16.26 -19.06
C ASP A 225 3.16 16.60 -17.65
N ALA A 226 2.59 15.92 -16.64
CA ALA A 226 2.92 16.10 -15.23
C ALA A 226 2.72 14.77 -14.47
N TRP A 227 3.34 14.67 -13.28
CA TRP A 227 3.24 13.50 -12.41
C TRP A 227 3.10 13.93 -10.95
N ALA A 228 1.98 13.59 -10.32
CA ALA A 228 1.77 13.74 -8.89
C ALA A 228 2.31 12.50 -8.15
N ILE A 229 3.38 12.67 -7.35
CA ILE A 229 4.15 11.56 -6.79
C ILE A 229 4.77 11.91 -5.43
N TRP A 230 5.13 10.90 -4.68
CA TRP A 230 5.77 10.96 -3.36
C TRP A 230 7.16 10.33 -3.34
N ASP A 231 7.95 10.62 -2.29
CA ASP A 231 9.24 10.01 -2.06
C ASP A 231 9.14 8.50 -1.71
N PRO A 232 10.10 7.67 -2.15
CA PRO A 232 11.36 8.05 -2.80
C PRO A 232 11.27 8.24 -4.33
N TYR A 233 10.12 7.98 -4.96
CA TYR A 233 9.95 8.14 -6.41
C TYR A 233 10.13 9.59 -6.86
N LEU A 234 9.71 10.55 -6.05
CA LEU A 234 9.90 11.98 -6.29
C LEU A 234 11.39 12.33 -6.45
N ALA A 235 12.21 11.99 -5.46
CA ALA A 235 13.65 12.24 -5.49
C ALA A 235 14.33 11.46 -6.63
N ALA A 236 13.92 10.20 -6.86
CA ALA A 236 14.47 9.38 -7.94
C ALA A 236 14.17 9.96 -9.33
N ALA A 237 12.96 10.46 -9.57
CA ALA A 237 12.60 11.10 -10.84
C ALA A 237 13.37 12.41 -11.06
N GLN A 238 13.51 13.23 -10.01
CA GLN A 238 14.30 14.47 -10.07
C GLN A 238 15.76 14.19 -10.40
N ALA A 239 16.37 13.22 -9.75
CA ALA A 239 17.76 12.82 -10.01
C ALA A 239 17.98 12.26 -11.43
N ALA A 240 17.06 11.42 -11.90
CA ALA A 240 17.20 10.74 -13.21
C ALA A 240 16.93 11.67 -14.40
N THR A 241 15.96 12.61 -14.27
CA THR A 241 15.44 13.37 -15.43
C THR A 241 15.67 14.88 -15.33
N GLY A 242 16.09 15.38 -14.17
CA GLY A 242 16.13 16.81 -13.88
C GLY A 242 14.73 17.44 -13.83
N ALA A 243 13.69 16.65 -13.58
CA ALA A 243 12.31 17.11 -13.47
C ALA A 243 12.17 18.27 -12.45
N ARG A 244 11.31 19.24 -12.79
CA ARG A 244 11.03 20.38 -11.91
C ARG A 244 9.83 20.10 -11.02
N THR A 245 9.90 20.53 -9.79
CA THR A 245 8.73 20.62 -8.91
C THR A 245 7.87 21.81 -9.34
N LEU A 246 6.63 21.54 -9.78
CA LEU A 246 5.65 22.59 -10.01
C LEU A 246 5.09 23.11 -8.68
N THR A 247 4.77 22.21 -7.78
CA THR A 247 4.41 22.47 -6.37
C THR A 247 4.68 21.24 -5.53
N ASP A 248 5.02 21.39 -4.26
CA ASP A 248 4.91 20.37 -3.24
C ASP A 248 3.59 20.54 -2.47
N ALA A 249 3.39 19.74 -1.41
CA ALA A 249 2.16 19.79 -0.63
C ALA A 249 2.14 20.92 0.43
N THR A 250 3.19 21.72 0.54
CA THR A 250 3.25 22.80 1.54
C THR A 250 2.10 23.79 1.36
N GLY A 251 1.26 23.91 2.38
CA GLY A 251 0.07 24.75 2.37
C GLY A 251 -1.08 24.25 1.50
N LEU A 252 -1.01 22.98 1.01
CA LEU A 252 -2.04 22.33 0.21
C LEU A 252 -2.58 21.06 0.85
N ALA A 253 -1.68 20.17 1.30
CA ALA A 253 -2.03 18.89 1.90
C ALA A 253 -1.05 18.56 3.04
N PRO A 254 -1.50 17.89 4.10
CA PRO A 254 -0.63 17.55 5.22
C PRO A 254 0.41 16.47 4.86
N ASN A 255 0.09 15.58 3.95
CA ASN A 255 0.87 14.39 3.64
C ASN A 255 1.27 13.62 4.92
N ARG A 256 0.26 13.21 5.70
CA ARG A 256 0.44 12.34 6.85
C ARG A 256 0.46 10.88 6.44
N GLY A 257 1.27 10.10 7.16
CA GLY A 257 1.19 8.66 7.12
C GLY A 257 0.31 8.11 8.24
N TYR A 258 -0.36 7.00 7.98
CA TYR A 258 -1.17 6.28 8.95
C TYR A 258 -0.77 4.82 9.03
N TYR A 259 -0.64 4.33 10.25
CA TYR A 259 -0.57 2.90 10.53
C TYR A 259 -1.99 2.38 10.68
N LEU A 260 -2.28 1.32 9.94
CA LEU A 260 -3.60 0.72 9.80
C LEU A 260 -3.55 -0.76 10.13
N ALA A 261 -4.62 -1.27 10.70
CA ALA A 261 -4.75 -2.69 10.96
C ALA A 261 -6.12 -3.20 10.53
N ALA A 262 -6.19 -4.48 10.15
CA ALA A 262 -7.45 -5.16 9.94
C ALA A 262 -8.22 -5.23 11.28
N LYS A 263 -9.51 -4.88 11.28
CA LYS A 263 -10.31 -4.89 12.51
C LYS A 263 -10.30 -6.27 13.20
N SER A 264 -10.39 -7.35 12.43
CA SER A 264 -10.34 -8.71 12.94
C SER A 264 -9.01 -9.06 13.63
N PHE A 265 -7.90 -8.49 13.17
CA PHE A 265 -6.59 -8.67 13.81
C PHE A 265 -6.52 -7.94 15.14
N VAL A 266 -6.99 -6.69 15.17
CA VAL A 266 -7.01 -5.87 16.39
C VAL A 266 -7.89 -6.50 17.47
N ASP A 267 -9.08 -6.97 17.09
CA ASP A 267 -10.05 -7.58 18.02
C ASP A 267 -9.49 -8.90 18.60
N LYS A 268 -8.76 -9.67 17.80
CA LYS A 268 -8.30 -11.00 18.20
C LYS A 268 -6.92 -11.03 18.85
N TYR A 269 -6.03 -10.12 18.42
CA TYR A 269 -4.61 -10.12 18.81
C TYR A 269 -4.12 -8.72 19.23
N PRO A 270 -4.77 -8.06 20.21
CA PRO A 270 -4.41 -6.69 20.62
C PRO A 270 -2.97 -6.61 21.16
N ASP A 271 -2.46 -7.64 21.82
CA ASP A 271 -1.08 -7.64 22.33
C ASP A 271 -0.04 -7.79 21.21
N ALA A 272 -0.38 -8.53 20.14
CA ALA A 272 0.47 -8.58 18.95
C ALA A 272 0.52 -7.20 18.26
N LEU A 273 -0.61 -6.49 18.15
CA LEU A 273 -0.64 -5.12 17.65
C LEU A 273 0.24 -4.18 18.48
N LYS A 274 0.16 -4.24 19.82
CA LYS A 274 1.01 -3.43 20.71
C LYS A 274 2.48 -3.69 20.46
N THR A 275 2.88 -4.97 20.35
CA THR A 275 4.27 -5.35 20.00
C THR A 275 4.69 -4.76 18.66
N VAL A 276 3.84 -4.82 17.64
CA VAL A 276 4.14 -4.20 16.33
C VAL A 276 4.35 -2.69 16.48
N LEU A 277 3.45 -1.97 17.16
CA LEU A 277 3.55 -0.52 17.36
C LEU A 277 4.78 -0.11 18.16
N GLU A 278 5.18 -0.89 19.18
CA GLU A 278 6.42 -0.67 19.93
C GLU A 278 7.67 -0.78 19.05
N GLN A 279 7.72 -1.78 18.17
CA GLN A 279 8.85 -1.91 17.24
C GLN A 279 8.84 -0.80 16.17
N VAL A 280 7.65 -0.41 15.66
CA VAL A 280 7.51 0.74 14.77
C VAL A 280 8.02 2.01 15.45
N LYS A 281 7.63 2.28 16.69
CA LYS A 281 8.10 3.45 17.46
C LYS A 281 9.62 3.45 17.63
N LYS A 282 10.18 2.33 18.06
CA LYS A 282 11.63 2.18 18.23
C LYS A 282 12.40 2.45 16.91
N ARG A 283 11.88 1.95 15.80
CA ARG A 283 12.49 2.15 14.48
C ARG A 283 12.31 3.58 13.98
N SER A 284 11.17 4.21 14.26
CA SER A 284 10.89 5.62 13.95
C SER A 284 11.85 6.55 14.68
N ASP A 285 12.09 6.31 15.98
CA ASP A 285 13.03 7.10 16.79
C ASP A 285 14.47 7.02 16.25
N TRP A 286 14.89 5.82 15.78
CA TRP A 286 16.18 5.67 15.11
C TRP A 286 16.22 6.42 13.78
N ALA A 287 15.21 6.26 12.91
CA ALA A 287 15.18 6.85 11.58
C ALA A 287 15.18 8.38 11.63
N LYS A 288 14.39 8.97 12.53
CA LYS A 288 14.31 10.42 12.73
C LYS A 288 15.67 11.07 12.98
N ASN A 289 16.54 10.39 13.71
CA ASN A 289 17.85 10.92 14.11
C ASN A 289 18.98 10.52 13.14
N ASN A 290 18.72 9.62 12.17
CA ASN A 290 19.78 9.02 11.35
C ASN A 290 19.40 8.93 9.85
N PRO A 291 18.91 10.02 9.19
CA PRO A 291 18.39 9.95 7.84
C PRO A 291 19.43 9.48 6.81
N THR A 292 20.71 9.85 6.97
CA THR A 292 21.82 9.39 6.12
C THR A 292 22.09 7.89 6.27
N GLU A 293 22.00 7.36 7.50
CA GLU A 293 22.19 5.93 7.77
C GLU A 293 21.01 5.12 7.24
N VAL A 294 19.79 5.62 7.43
CA VAL A 294 18.56 5.04 6.83
C VAL A 294 18.71 4.91 5.32
N ALA A 295 19.13 5.97 4.64
CA ALA A 295 19.32 6.00 3.20
C ALA A 295 20.36 4.97 2.74
N LYS A 296 21.52 4.91 3.38
CA LYS A 296 22.58 3.93 3.10
C LYS A 296 22.10 2.49 3.31
N PHE A 297 21.38 2.27 4.40
CA PHE A 297 20.88 0.96 4.78
C PHE A 297 19.81 0.44 3.80
N LEU A 298 18.87 1.31 3.39
CA LEU A 298 17.76 0.92 2.50
C LEU A 298 18.12 0.95 1.01
N SER A 299 19.24 1.56 0.61
CA SER A 299 19.64 1.66 -0.79
C SER A 299 19.67 0.30 -1.53
N PRO A 300 20.30 -0.76 -1.01
CA PRO A 300 20.29 -2.07 -1.65
C PRO A 300 18.90 -2.72 -1.65
N GLU A 301 18.11 -2.52 -0.62
CA GLU A 301 16.75 -3.09 -0.49
C GLU A 301 15.76 -2.48 -1.48
N LEU A 302 15.84 -1.17 -1.69
CA LEU A 302 14.91 -0.42 -2.54
C LEU A 302 15.39 -0.30 -3.99
N GLY A 303 16.68 -0.60 -4.25
CA GLY A 303 17.31 -0.41 -5.56
C GLY A 303 17.37 1.06 -5.98
N ILE A 304 17.57 1.97 -5.02
CA ILE A 304 17.67 3.42 -5.23
C ILE A 304 19.00 3.89 -4.65
N ASP A 305 19.70 4.79 -5.34
CA ASP A 305 20.96 5.37 -4.88
C ASP A 305 20.83 5.99 -3.48
N ALA A 306 21.82 5.78 -2.62
CA ALA A 306 21.78 6.23 -1.23
C ALA A 306 21.70 7.76 -1.10
N GLY A 307 22.35 8.51 -2.00
CA GLY A 307 22.27 9.99 -2.00
C GLY A 307 20.87 10.47 -2.38
N VAL A 308 20.20 9.78 -3.29
CA VAL A 308 18.82 10.05 -3.69
C VAL A 308 17.86 9.73 -2.53
N LEU A 309 18.06 8.60 -1.86
CA LEU A 309 17.26 8.25 -0.67
C LEU A 309 17.49 9.23 0.47
N GLU A 310 18.72 9.72 0.70
CA GLU A 310 18.99 10.72 1.73
C GLU A 310 18.21 12.02 1.50
N VAL A 311 18.05 12.43 0.23
CA VAL A 311 17.20 13.58 -0.11
C VAL A 311 15.74 13.31 0.27
N ALA A 312 15.23 12.11 -0.01
CA ALA A 312 13.88 11.69 0.33
C ALA A 312 13.67 11.66 1.85
N GLU A 313 14.60 11.04 2.59
CA GLU A 313 14.52 10.89 4.05
C GLU A 313 14.55 12.25 4.78
N LYS A 314 15.35 13.21 4.31
CA LYS A 314 15.40 14.57 4.87
C LYS A 314 14.13 15.40 4.67
N ARG A 315 13.20 14.95 3.83
CA ARG A 315 11.89 15.59 3.62
C ARG A 315 10.80 15.03 4.55
N ARG A 316 11.11 13.96 5.29
CA ARG A 316 10.17 13.23 6.15
C ARG A 316 10.42 13.49 7.63
N ASP A 317 9.37 13.39 8.42
CA ASP A 317 9.44 13.26 9.87
C ASP A 317 8.82 11.93 10.27
N TYR A 318 9.33 11.32 11.32
CA TYR A 318 8.94 9.99 11.78
C TYR A 318 8.53 10.02 13.25
N ASP A 319 7.40 9.42 13.56
CA ASP A 319 6.94 9.15 14.91
C ASP A 319 5.82 8.10 14.87
N VAL A 320 5.31 7.70 16.03
CA VAL A 320 4.12 6.87 16.19
C VAL A 320 3.22 7.53 17.22
N LEU A 321 2.29 8.31 16.74
CA LEU A 321 1.44 9.16 17.57
C LEU A 321 0.02 8.59 17.65
N PRO A 322 -0.65 8.67 18.82
CA PRO A 322 -2.04 8.31 18.95
C PRO A 322 -2.92 9.32 18.22
N LEU A 323 -4.01 8.87 17.56
CA LEU A 323 -4.91 9.75 16.86
C LEU A 323 -5.60 10.72 17.84
N THR A 324 -5.45 12.03 17.58
CA THR A 324 -6.12 13.11 18.31
C THR A 324 -7.35 13.58 17.56
N ASP A 325 -8.26 14.25 18.25
CA ASP A 325 -9.46 14.84 17.62
C ASP A 325 -9.11 15.82 16.50
N GLU A 326 -8.00 16.56 16.62
CA GLU A 326 -7.48 17.43 15.56
C GLU A 326 -7.11 16.64 14.31
N VAL A 327 -6.37 15.52 14.47
CA VAL A 327 -5.95 14.66 13.35
C VAL A 327 -7.16 13.98 12.71
N ILE A 328 -8.10 13.50 13.50
CA ILE A 328 -9.36 12.91 13.04
C ILE A 328 -10.16 13.94 12.24
N SER A 329 -10.28 15.17 12.74
CA SER A 329 -10.97 16.27 12.06
C SER A 329 -10.31 16.65 10.74
N ALA A 330 -8.97 16.73 10.71
CA ALA A 330 -8.23 16.99 9.48
C ALA A 330 -8.42 15.87 8.45
N GLN A 331 -8.41 14.61 8.88
CA GLN A 331 -8.68 13.45 8.03
C GLN A 331 -10.12 13.45 7.50
N GLN A 332 -11.09 13.89 8.31
CA GLN A 332 -12.48 14.05 7.89
C GLN A 332 -12.63 15.09 6.78
N GLN A 333 -11.91 16.21 6.86
CA GLN A 333 -11.93 17.24 5.81
C GLN A 333 -11.45 16.71 4.45
N ILE A 334 -10.47 15.81 4.46
CA ILE A 334 -10.01 15.13 3.23
C ILE A 334 -11.13 14.24 2.68
N ALA A 335 -11.78 13.46 3.53
CA ALA A 335 -12.90 12.59 3.15
C ALA A 335 -14.07 13.42 2.56
N ASP A 336 -14.43 14.52 3.19
CA ASP A 336 -15.50 15.42 2.75
C ASP A 336 -15.17 16.04 1.39
N THR A 337 -13.88 16.40 1.16
CA THR A 337 -13.41 16.89 -0.13
C THR A 337 -13.62 15.86 -1.22
N PHE A 338 -13.19 14.61 -1.01
CA PHE A 338 -13.37 13.54 -1.98
C PHE A 338 -14.84 13.20 -2.24
N TYR A 339 -15.69 13.25 -1.21
CA TYR A 339 -17.13 13.05 -1.38
C TYR A 339 -17.76 14.18 -2.21
N LYS A 340 -17.43 15.45 -1.90
CA LYS A 340 -17.93 16.64 -2.60
C LYS A 340 -17.65 16.59 -4.10
N ILE A 341 -16.46 16.15 -4.49
CA ILE A 341 -16.05 16.04 -5.92
C ILE A 341 -16.37 14.67 -6.52
N LYS A 342 -17.12 13.82 -5.81
CA LYS A 342 -17.60 12.51 -6.24
C LYS A 342 -16.48 11.50 -6.58
N LEU A 343 -15.32 11.60 -5.93
CA LEU A 343 -14.26 10.59 -6.04
C LEU A 343 -14.51 9.38 -5.14
N ILE A 344 -15.30 9.53 -4.07
CA ILE A 344 -15.84 8.42 -3.27
C ILE A 344 -17.37 8.40 -3.41
N PRO A 345 -18.02 7.21 -3.38
CA PRO A 345 -19.45 7.06 -3.67
C PRO A 345 -20.37 7.47 -2.51
N LYS A 346 -19.86 7.49 -1.28
CA LYS A 346 -20.61 7.83 -0.07
C LYS A 346 -19.74 8.60 0.92
N SER A 347 -20.36 9.39 1.78
CA SER A 347 -19.68 10.01 2.93
C SER A 347 -19.21 8.92 3.90
N VAL A 348 -18.12 9.19 4.60
CA VAL A 348 -17.57 8.33 5.66
C VAL A 348 -17.36 9.15 6.92
N ASN A 349 -17.40 8.49 8.07
CA ASN A 349 -17.07 9.09 9.36
C ASN A 349 -15.76 8.46 9.87
N ILE A 350 -14.69 9.24 9.87
CA ILE A 350 -13.36 8.77 10.23
C ILE A 350 -13.30 8.28 11.68
N SER A 351 -14.04 8.93 12.60
CA SER A 351 -14.01 8.57 14.02
C SER A 351 -14.53 7.16 14.33
N GLU A 352 -15.35 6.56 13.43
CA GLU A 352 -15.91 5.22 13.60
C GLU A 352 -14.87 4.10 13.48
N ILE A 353 -13.74 4.37 12.82
CA ILE A 353 -12.70 3.38 12.56
C ILE A 353 -11.36 3.74 13.21
N VAL A 354 -11.39 4.46 14.32
CA VAL A 354 -10.22 4.76 15.14
C VAL A 354 -10.13 3.74 16.28
N TRP A 355 -8.96 3.10 16.40
CA TRP A 355 -8.68 2.21 17.51
C TRP A 355 -8.51 3.01 18.81
N LYS A 356 -9.13 2.56 19.88
CA LYS A 356 -9.15 3.28 21.18
C LYS A 356 -8.24 2.66 22.25
N GLY A 357 -7.35 1.70 21.84
CA GLY A 357 -6.43 1.03 22.76
C GLY A 357 -6.96 -0.22 23.41
#